data_778cb32a163fbb4699cc25a3cc0bd3d6
#
_entry.id   778cb32a163fbb4699cc25a3cc0bd3d6
#
_cell.length_a   1.000
_cell.length_b   1.000
_cell.length_c   1.000
_cell.angle_alpha   90.00
_cell.angle_beta   90.00
_cell.angle_gamma   90.00
#
_symmetry.space_group_name_H-M   'P 1'
#
loop_
_entity.id
_entity.type
_entity.pdbx_description
1 polymer ?
#
loop_
_entity_poly.entity_id
_entity_poly.type
_entity_poly.pdbx_seq_one_letter_code
_entity_poly.pdbx_strand_id
1 'polypeptide(L)'
;EEIKNPYFAHGLDPIVRRNEFKLCGILNGIDDMGYNPKYDKHLFAPYSPEDFAGKKVCKSELQRMLGLNDSADTPIIAMITRLAAHKGLDLVTTVIDEILQDDVQFVLLGTGESHFEGWFSDLAKRYPGKVSANIMFNGDLSRKIYSGADIFLMPSKSEPCGLSQMIACRYGTIPIVRETGGLKDSIHPLENGYTFTNYNAHDMMYVIREAVSDYKNKEEWAKLMYRAATTDFSWNKSAKDYESLYYDMLKY
;
A
#
# COMPACT_ATOMS: atom_id res chain seq x y z
N GLU A 1 -3.17 15.05 13.01
CA GLU A 1 -4.48 15.71 13.02
C GLU A 1 -5.58 14.81 13.61
N GLU A 2 -5.63 13.50 13.29
CA GLU A 2 -6.70 12.57 13.71
C GLU A 2 -6.88 12.52 15.23
N ILE A 3 -5.79 12.49 16.00
CA ILE A 3 -5.84 12.42 17.47
C ILE A 3 -6.48 13.66 18.12
N LYS A 4 -6.63 14.76 17.36
CA LYS A 4 -7.35 15.96 17.80
C LYS A 4 -8.85 15.90 17.52
N ASN A 5 -9.29 14.90 16.72
CA ASN A 5 -10.70 14.73 16.36
C ASN A 5 -11.37 13.73 17.31
N PRO A 6 -12.51 14.06 17.96
CA PRO A 6 -13.23 13.16 18.86
C PRO A 6 -13.52 11.78 18.27
N TYR A 7 -13.75 11.69 16.97
CA TYR A 7 -14.04 10.44 16.28
C TYR A 7 -12.88 9.44 16.31
N PHE A 8 -11.62 9.94 16.28
CA PHE A 8 -10.42 9.09 16.24
C PHE A 8 -9.66 9.06 17.57
N ALA A 9 -9.88 10.02 18.45
CA ALA A 9 -9.08 10.23 19.65
C ALA A 9 -9.46 9.36 20.84
N HIS A 10 -10.50 8.54 20.75
CA HIS A 10 -10.97 7.68 21.83
C HIS A 10 -11.14 8.43 23.18
N GLY A 11 -11.62 9.68 23.15
CA GLY A 11 -11.81 10.54 24.33
C GLY A 11 -10.56 11.30 24.80
N LEU A 12 -9.44 11.19 24.10
CA LEU A 12 -8.20 11.92 24.44
C LEU A 12 -8.08 13.30 23.78
N ASP A 13 -8.98 13.62 22.84
CA ASP A 13 -8.94 14.88 22.09
C ASP A 13 -8.91 16.15 22.96
N PRO A 14 -9.59 16.27 24.13
CA PRO A 14 -9.49 17.49 24.95
C PRO A 14 -8.07 17.67 25.52
N ILE A 15 -7.40 16.56 25.88
CA ILE A 15 -6.04 16.60 26.44
C ILE A 15 -5.06 16.93 25.32
N VAL A 16 -5.22 16.29 24.15
CA VAL A 16 -4.37 16.50 22.97
C VAL A 16 -4.45 17.93 22.49
N ARG A 17 -5.67 18.50 22.33
CA ARG A 17 -5.88 19.89 21.91
C ARG A 17 -5.29 20.88 22.88
N ARG A 18 -5.42 20.66 24.21
CA ARG A 18 -4.83 21.53 25.22
C ARG A 18 -3.31 21.60 25.14
N ASN A 19 -2.67 20.53 24.67
CA ASN A 19 -1.23 20.38 24.57
C ASN A 19 -0.73 20.42 23.11
N GLU A 20 -1.54 20.90 22.18
CA GLU A 20 -1.21 20.92 20.75
C GLU A 20 0.15 21.56 20.45
N PHE A 21 0.48 22.64 21.17
CA PHE A 21 1.76 23.34 21.04
C PHE A 21 3.01 22.50 21.39
N LYS A 22 2.83 21.33 22.01
CA LYS A 22 3.91 20.38 22.33
C LYS A 22 3.93 19.17 21.39
N LEU A 23 2.97 19.09 20.46
CA LEU A 23 2.88 17.93 19.58
C LEU A 23 3.80 18.07 18.38
N CYS A 24 4.61 17.04 18.18
CA CYS A 24 5.40 16.83 17.00
C CYS A 24 5.13 15.42 16.47
N GLY A 25 4.98 15.26 15.16
CA GLY A 25 4.82 13.95 14.51
C GLY A 25 6.02 13.66 13.64
N ILE A 26 6.61 12.47 13.81
CA ILE A 26 7.70 11.97 12.98
C ILE A 26 7.26 10.61 12.41
N LEU A 27 7.28 10.49 11.08
CA LEU A 27 6.98 9.23 10.42
C LEU A 27 8.09 8.20 10.69
N ASN A 28 7.71 6.94 10.87
CA ASN A 28 8.67 5.85 10.88
C ASN A 28 9.32 5.69 9.50
N GLY A 29 10.58 5.27 9.50
CA GLY A 29 11.24 4.80 8.29
C GLY A 29 10.98 3.30 8.03
N ILE A 30 11.44 2.83 6.87
CA ILE A 30 11.54 1.41 6.55
C ILE A 30 13.01 0.99 6.52
N ASP A 31 13.27 -0.31 6.67
CA ASP A 31 14.60 -0.90 6.41
C ASP A 31 14.82 -0.94 4.89
N ASP A 32 15.42 0.13 4.36
CA ASP A 32 15.68 0.33 2.94
C ASP A 32 16.73 -0.62 2.34
N MET A 33 17.53 -1.27 3.18
CA MET A 33 18.44 -2.34 2.79
C MET A 33 17.69 -3.70 2.73
N GLY A 34 16.91 -4.00 3.76
CA GLY A 34 16.11 -5.23 3.82
C GLY A 34 14.96 -5.26 2.82
N TYR A 35 14.40 -4.09 2.46
CA TYR A 35 13.38 -3.91 1.41
C TYR A 35 13.98 -3.27 0.15
N ASN A 36 14.96 -3.94 -0.45
CA ASN A 36 15.63 -3.44 -1.65
C ASN A 36 15.54 -4.47 -2.78
N PRO A 37 14.77 -4.19 -3.86
CA PRO A 37 14.56 -5.17 -4.93
C PRO A 37 15.85 -5.57 -5.67
N LYS A 38 16.92 -4.79 -5.54
CA LYS A 38 18.22 -5.12 -6.12
C LYS A 38 18.93 -6.26 -5.37
N TYR A 39 18.69 -6.38 -4.06
CA TYR A 39 19.42 -7.31 -3.18
C TYR A 39 18.50 -8.31 -2.46
N ASP A 40 17.19 -8.17 -2.60
CA ASP A 40 16.20 -9.04 -1.95
C ASP A 40 16.20 -10.44 -2.58
N LYS A 41 16.66 -11.41 -1.82
CA LYS A 41 16.80 -12.82 -2.25
C LYS A 41 15.47 -13.57 -2.34
N HIS A 42 14.38 -12.98 -1.86
CA HIS A 42 13.03 -13.58 -1.90
C HIS A 42 12.32 -13.34 -3.23
N LEU A 43 12.85 -12.46 -4.09
CA LEU A 43 12.28 -12.13 -5.38
C LEU A 43 12.60 -13.21 -6.42
N PHE A 44 11.75 -13.31 -7.43
CA PHE A 44 12.01 -14.17 -8.59
C PHE A 44 13.14 -13.63 -9.47
N ALA A 45 13.27 -12.31 -9.58
CA ALA A 45 14.36 -11.65 -10.27
C ALA A 45 14.70 -10.32 -9.57
N PRO A 46 16.00 -9.96 -9.47
CA PRO A 46 16.38 -8.65 -8.94
C PRO A 46 16.09 -7.55 -9.98
N TYR A 47 15.85 -6.33 -9.49
CA TYR A 47 15.70 -5.12 -10.32
C TYR A 47 16.03 -3.85 -9.50
N SER A 48 16.08 -2.71 -10.17
CA SER A 48 16.30 -1.42 -9.53
C SER A 48 15.38 -0.34 -10.13
N PRO A 49 15.30 0.85 -9.53
CA PRO A 49 14.52 1.95 -10.10
C PRO A 49 14.96 2.35 -11.51
N GLU A 50 16.24 2.16 -11.85
CA GLU A 50 16.81 2.46 -13.15
C GLU A 50 16.45 1.42 -14.23
N ASP A 51 16.10 0.19 -13.79
CA ASP A 51 15.71 -0.90 -14.68
C ASP A 51 14.71 -1.85 -14.02
N PHE A 52 13.45 -1.74 -14.42
CA PHE A 52 12.34 -2.58 -13.95
C PHE A 52 12.15 -3.88 -14.75
N ALA A 53 13.12 -4.33 -15.56
CA ALA A 53 12.97 -5.58 -16.32
C ALA A 53 12.71 -6.79 -15.40
N GLY A 54 13.42 -6.87 -14.26
CA GLY A 54 13.20 -7.93 -13.27
C GLY A 54 11.81 -7.89 -12.62
N LYS A 55 11.18 -6.70 -12.49
CA LYS A 55 9.81 -6.58 -11.98
C LYS A 55 8.79 -7.25 -12.90
N LYS A 56 8.99 -7.19 -14.23
CA LYS A 56 8.15 -7.90 -15.22
C LYS A 56 8.23 -9.42 -15.01
N VAL A 57 9.44 -9.94 -14.74
CA VAL A 57 9.65 -11.35 -14.40
C VAL A 57 8.94 -11.68 -13.08
N CYS A 58 9.09 -10.85 -12.05
CA CYS A 58 8.40 -11.04 -10.77
C CYS A 58 6.88 -11.08 -10.94
N LYS A 59 6.30 -10.26 -11.82
CA LYS A 59 4.86 -10.26 -12.12
C LYS A 59 4.41 -11.57 -12.76
N SER A 60 5.04 -12.02 -13.83
CA SER A 60 4.68 -13.25 -14.52
C SER A 60 4.83 -14.48 -13.59
N GLU A 61 5.92 -14.56 -12.82
CA GLU A 61 6.12 -15.64 -11.85
C GLU A 61 5.11 -15.60 -10.69
N LEU A 62 4.72 -14.39 -10.22
CA LEU A 62 3.67 -14.22 -9.22
C LEU A 62 2.32 -14.72 -9.76
N GLN A 63 1.95 -14.34 -10.98
CA GLN A 63 0.73 -14.81 -11.63
C GLN A 63 0.69 -16.32 -11.70
N ARG A 64 1.78 -16.94 -12.17
CA ARG A 64 1.90 -18.41 -12.28
C ARG A 64 1.82 -19.10 -10.91
N MET A 65 2.55 -18.57 -9.92
CA MET A 65 2.59 -19.11 -8.56
C MET A 65 1.21 -19.07 -7.87
N LEU A 66 0.43 -18.01 -8.13
CA LEU A 66 -0.87 -17.79 -7.49
C LEU A 66 -2.06 -18.29 -8.32
N GLY A 67 -1.80 -18.93 -9.46
CA GLY A 67 -2.86 -19.46 -10.36
C GLY A 67 -3.67 -18.37 -11.03
N LEU A 68 -3.10 -17.18 -11.21
CA LEU A 68 -3.70 -16.10 -12.00
C LEU A 68 -3.41 -16.31 -13.48
N ASN A 69 -4.25 -15.72 -14.35
CA ASN A 69 -3.99 -15.71 -15.78
C ASN A 69 -2.68 -14.97 -16.09
N ASP A 70 -1.79 -15.57 -16.86
CA ASP A 70 -0.55 -14.93 -17.28
C ASP A 70 -0.85 -13.80 -18.28
N SER A 71 -0.64 -12.56 -17.86
CA SER A 71 -0.89 -11.35 -18.65
C SER A 71 0.03 -10.21 -18.20
N ALA A 72 0.89 -9.77 -19.10
CA ALA A 72 1.78 -8.65 -18.85
C ALA A 72 1.01 -7.31 -18.74
N ASP A 73 -0.11 -7.18 -19.45
CA ASP A 73 -0.85 -5.93 -19.60
C ASP A 73 -1.99 -5.76 -18.57
N THR A 74 -2.47 -6.84 -17.97
CA THR A 74 -3.48 -6.80 -16.91
C THR A 74 -2.84 -6.40 -15.58
N PRO A 75 -3.19 -5.25 -14.97
CA PRO A 75 -2.58 -4.84 -13.70
C PRO A 75 -3.03 -5.73 -12.54
N ILE A 76 -2.08 -6.03 -11.64
CA ILE A 76 -2.34 -6.72 -10.37
C ILE A 76 -2.53 -5.68 -9.27
N ILE A 77 -3.72 -5.65 -8.68
CA ILE A 77 -4.04 -4.89 -7.47
C ILE A 77 -3.81 -5.79 -6.26
N ALA A 78 -2.94 -5.40 -5.34
CA ALA A 78 -2.59 -6.19 -4.18
C ALA A 78 -2.98 -5.53 -2.85
N MET A 79 -3.36 -6.34 -1.88
CA MET A 79 -3.48 -5.96 -0.47
C MET A 79 -2.70 -6.93 0.41
N ILE A 80 -1.86 -6.39 1.30
CA ILE A 80 -1.17 -7.15 2.35
C ILE A 80 -1.53 -6.50 3.68
N THR A 81 -2.42 -7.14 4.44
CA THR A 81 -2.97 -6.50 5.64
C THR A 81 -3.56 -7.51 6.62
N ARG A 82 -3.72 -7.09 7.88
CA ARG A 82 -4.62 -7.80 8.79
C ARG A 82 -6.07 -7.65 8.30
N LEU A 83 -6.82 -8.74 8.29
CA LEU A 83 -8.21 -8.72 7.89
C LEU A 83 -9.09 -8.23 9.05
N ALA A 84 -9.13 -6.90 9.21
CA ALA A 84 -9.83 -6.22 10.30
C ALA A 84 -10.60 -5.00 9.76
N ALA A 85 -11.73 -4.66 10.40
CA ALA A 85 -12.65 -3.64 9.93
C ALA A 85 -12.00 -2.26 9.67
N HIS A 86 -11.02 -1.86 10.50
CA HIS A 86 -10.35 -0.56 10.33
C HIS A 86 -9.40 -0.50 9.10
N LYS A 87 -9.16 -1.61 8.42
CA LYS A 87 -8.35 -1.68 7.18
C LYS A 87 -9.14 -1.39 5.91
N GLY A 88 -10.42 -1.06 6.02
CA GLY A 88 -11.26 -0.66 4.89
C GLY A 88 -11.70 -1.81 3.99
N LEU A 89 -11.72 -3.03 4.52
CA LEU A 89 -12.14 -4.21 3.78
C LEU A 89 -13.62 -4.16 3.40
N ASP A 90 -14.45 -3.47 4.17
CA ASP A 90 -15.84 -3.19 3.88
C ASP A 90 -16.00 -2.37 2.58
N LEU A 91 -15.12 -1.39 2.35
CA LEU A 91 -15.11 -0.66 1.08
C LEU A 91 -14.79 -1.59 -0.09
N VAL A 92 -13.77 -2.44 0.08
CA VAL A 92 -13.35 -3.40 -0.94
C VAL A 92 -14.47 -4.40 -1.25
N THR A 93 -15.06 -5.02 -0.22
CA THR A 93 -16.15 -6.01 -0.41
C THR A 93 -17.39 -5.42 -1.07
N THR A 94 -17.59 -4.10 -0.95
CA THR A 94 -18.72 -3.41 -1.58
C THR A 94 -18.59 -3.30 -3.10
N VAL A 95 -17.37 -3.08 -3.64
CA VAL A 95 -17.19 -2.73 -5.06
C VAL A 95 -16.28 -3.67 -5.84
N ILE A 96 -15.68 -4.68 -5.19
CA ILE A 96 -14.70 -5.54 -5.87
C ILE A 96 -15.30 -6.32 -7.05
N ASP A 97 -16.55 -6.75 -6.95
CA ASP A 97 -17.23 -7.44 -8.04
C ASP A 97 -17.36 -6.53 -9.29
N GLU A 98 -17.53 -5.21 -9.10
CA GLU A 98 -17.53 -4.24 -10.21
C GLU A 98 -16.12 -4.00 -10.76
N ILE A 99 -15.12 -3.88 -9.88
CA ILE A 99 -13.71 -3.70 -10.28
C ILE A 99 -13.24 -4.92 -11.09
N LEU A 100 -13.65 -6.12 -10.72
CA LEU A 100 -13.29 -7.35 -11.42
C LEU A 100 -14.00 -7.54 -12.78
N GLN A 101 -14.96 -6.68 -13.17
CA GLN A 101 -15.44 -6.62 -14.55
C GLN A 101 -14.43 -5.94 -15.48
N ASP A 102 -13.58 -5.07 -14.92
CA ASP A 102 -12.48 -4.47 -15.65
C ASP A 102 -11.35 -5.52 -15.86
N ASP A 103 -10.40 -5.22 -16.75
CA ASP A 103 -9.23 -6.09 -16.98
C ASP A 103 -8.18 -5.87 -15.88
N VAL A 104 -8.42 -6.47 -14.73
CA VAL A 104 -7.56 -6.42 -13.55
C VAL A 104 -7.48 -7.77 -12.85
N GLN A 105 -6.44 -7.96 -12.06
CA GLN A 105 -6.28 -9.08 -11.13
C GLN A 105 -6.18 -8.56 -9.70
N PHE A 106 -6.63 -9.35 -8.73
CA PHE A 106 -6.61 -8.98 -7.32
C PHE A 106 -5.92 -10.04 -6.48
N VAL A 107 -4.97 -9.62 -5.64
CA VAL A 107 -4.20 -10.49 -4.74
C VAL A 107 -4.35 -9.99 -3.31
N LEU A 108 -4.80 -10.86 -2.42
CA LEU A 108 -4.87 -10.61 -0.98
C LEU A 108 -3.90 -11.53 -0.24
N LEU A 109 -3.16 -10.98 0.71
CA LEU A 109 -2.39 -11.72 1.70
C LEU A 109 -2.69 -11.19 3.10
N GLY A 110 -3.17 -12.05 4.00
CA GLY A 110 -3.40 -11.67 5.39
C GLY A 110 -4.30 -12.62 6.14
N THR A 111 -4.40 -12.41 7.44
CA THR A 111 -5.31 -13.12 8.36
C THR A 111 -6.01 -12.14 9.28
N GLY A 112 -7.13 -12.53 9.89
CA GLY A 112 -7.82 -11.68 10.84
C GLY A 112 -9.22 -12.17 11.23
N GLU A 113 -10.23 -11.35 11.01
CA GLU A 113 -11.61 -11.66 11.34
C GLU A 113 -12.16 -12.72 10.37
N SER A 114 -12.71 -13.80 10.91
CA SER A 114 -13.11 -14.99 10.16
C SER A 114 -14.12 -14.73 9.04
N HIS A 115 -14.99 -13.72 9.22
CA HIS A 115 -15.95 -13.36 8.18
C HIS A 115 -15.27 -12.78 6.94
N PHE A 116 -14.20 -11.96 7.11
CA PHE A 116 -13.39 -11.48 5.97
C PHE A 116 -12.58 -12.62 5.33
N GLU A 117 -11.98 -13.49 6.16
CA GLU A 117 -11.24 -14.64 5.64
C GLU A 117 -12.13 -15.52 4.75
N GLY A 118 -13.33 -15.87 5.22
CA GLY A 118 -14.32 -16.63 4.46
C GLY A 118 -14.75 -15.90 3.19
N TRP A 119 -15.06 -14.61 3.29
CA TRP A 119 -15.54 -13.81 2.18
C TRP A 119 -14.50 -13.73 1.02
N PHE A 120 -13.23 -13.43 1.34
CA PHE A 120 -12.17 -13.36 0.32
C PHE A 120 -11.82 -14.74 -0.24
N SER A 121 -11.89 -15.80 0.57
CA SER A 121 -11.72 -17.18 0.09
C SER A 121 -12.81 -17.55 -0.93
N ASP A 122 -14.04 -17.11 -0.70
CA ASP A 122 -15.15 -17.33 -1.65
C ASP A 122 -15.04 -16.44 -2.90
N LEU A 123 -14.53 -15.23 -2.75
CA LEU A 123 -14.24 -14.35 -3.90
C LEU A 123 -13.24 -15.04 -4.86
N ALA A 124 -12.16 -15.62 -4.34
CA ALA A 124 -11.17 -16.33 -5.15
C ALA A 124 -11.78 -17.53 -5.92
N LYS A 125 -12.74 -18.23 -5.31
CA LYS A 125 -13.46 -19.33 -5.98
C LYS A 125 -14.39 -18.82 -7.08
N ARG A 126 -15.01 -17.63 -6.91
CA ARG A 126 -15.89 -17.01 -7.91
C ARG A 126 -15.14 -16.47 -9.13
N TYR A 127 -13.88 -16.07 -8.94
CA TYR A 127 -13.06 -15.43 -9.99
C TYR A 127 -11.73 -16.17 -10.20
N PRO A 128 -11.77 -17.45 -10.62
CA PRO A 128 -10.54 -18.21 -10.89
C PRO A 128 -9.72 -17.53 -11.99
N GLY A 129 -8.40 -17.46 -11.80
CA GLY A 129 -7.49 -16.77 -12.72
C GLY A 129 -7.45 -15.23 -12.60
N LYS A 130 -8.40 -14.62 -11.88
CA LYS A 130 -8.43 -13.18 -11.61
C LYS A 130 -8.13 -12.83 -10.16
N VAL A 131 -8.50 -13.68 -9.21
CA VAL A 131 -8.36 -13.42 -7.78
C VAL A 131 -7.57 -14.52 -7.09
N SER A 132 -6.61 -14.11 -6.25
CA SER A 132 -5.93 -15.01 -5.32
C SER A 132 -6.02 -14.46 -3.88
N ALA A 133 -6.67 -15.21 -3.00
CA ALA A 133 -6.79 -14.90 -1.58
C ALA A 133 -5.91 -15.84 -0.75
N ASN A 134 -4.85 -15.31 -0.16
CA ASN A 134 -3.88 -16.06 0.62
C ASN A 134 -4.11 -15.76 2.11
N ILE A 135 -4.93 -16.60 2.76
CA ILE A 135 -5.31 -16.44 4.16
C ILE A 135 -4.20 -17.00 5.06
N MET A 136 -3.12 -16.25 5.16
CA MET A 136 -1.95 -16.61 5.96
C MET A 136 -1.07 -15.40 6.27
N PHE A 137 -0.19 -15.55 7.25
CA PHE A 137 0.95 -14.66 7.44
C PHE A 137 2.18 -15.32 6.77
N ASN A 138 2.74 -14.66 5.76
CA ASN A 138 3.90 -15.17 5.03
C ASN A 138 4.78 -14.01 4.52
N GLY A 139 5.95 -13.83 5.14
CA GLY A 139 6.90 -12.77 4.80
C GLY A 139 7.50 -12.91 3.40
N ASP A 140 7.83 -14.13 2.99
CA ASP A 140 8.40 -14.39 1.66
C ASP A 140 7.39 -14.11 0.55
N LEU A 141 6.13 -14.54 0.74
CA LEU A 141 5.06 -14.24 -0.20
C LEU A 141 4.77 -12.74 -0.26
N SER A 142 4.85 -12.02 0.87
CA SER A 142 4.65 -10.57 0.87
C SER A 142 5.65 -9.85 -0.03
N ARG A 143 6.93 -10.23 -0.01
CA ARG A 143 7.98 -9.67 -0.86
C ARG A 143 7.73 -9.96 -2.34
N LYS A 144 7.29 -11.18 -2.66
CA LYS A 144 6.89 -11.55 -4.02
C LYS A 144 5.69 -10.75 -4.51
N ILE A 145 4.71 -10.49 -3.64
CA ILE A 145 3.55 -9.65 -3.96
C ILE A 145 3.98 -8.18 -4.17
N TYR A 146 4.78 -7.60 -3.27
CA TYR A 146 5.31 -6.25 -3.47
C TYR A 146 6.09 -6.11 -4.78
N SER A 147 6.87 -7.11 -5.14
CA SER A 147 7.68 -7.05 -6.35
C SER A 147 6.92 -7.33 -7.64
N GLY A 148 5.87 -8.15 -7.60
CA GLY A 148 5.11 -8.58 -8.77
C GLY A 148 3.81 -7.82 -9.03
N ALA A 149 3.24 -7.15 -8.02
CA ALA A 149 2.04 -6.34 -8.19
C ALA A 149 2.36 -4.99 -8.87
N ASP A 150 1.34 -4.38 -9.46
CA ASP A 150 1.42 -3.06 -10.09
C ASP A 150 0.85 -1.96 -9.18
N ILE A 151 -0.22 -2.28 -8.47
CA ILE A 151 -0.96 -1.37 -7.59
C ILE A 151 -1.05 -1.98 -6.19
N PHE A 152 -0.90 -1.16 -5.15
CA PHE A 152 -1.03 -1.57 -3.76
C PHE A 152 -2.14 -0.78 -3.06
N LEU A 153 -3.21 -1.45 -2.63
CA LEU A 153 -4.40 -0.82 -2.10
C LEU A 153 -4.40 -0.78 -0.56
N MET A 154 -4.55 0.42 0.02
CA MET A 154 -4.68 0.65 1.47
C MET A 154 -5.83 1.62 1.79
N PRO A 155 -7.10 1.14 1.80
CA PRO A 155 -8.27 1.98 2.03
C PRO A 155 -8.59 2.16 3.53
N SER A 156 -7.58 2.20 4.38
CA SER A 156 -7.73 2.16 5.83
C SER A 156 -8.63 3.29 6.37
N LYS A 157 -9.51 2.95 7.30
CA LYS A 157 -10.31 3.92 8.07
C LYS A 157 -9.43 4.72 9.02
N SER A 158 -8.41 4.10 9.57
CA SER A 158 -7.40 4.72 10.42
C SER A 158 -6.06 4.00 10.23
N GLU A 159 -4.99 4.78 10.06
CA GLU A 159 -3.63 4.27 9.90
C GLU A 159 -2.63 5.26 10.48
N PRO A 160 -2.15 5.07 11.71
CA PRO A 160 -1.28 6.05 12.37
C PRO A 160 0.02 6.35 11.60
N CYS A 161 0.63 5.34 11.01
CA CYS A 161 1.81 5.50 10.15
C CYS A 161 1.64 4.72 8.85
N GLY A 162 1.45 3.41 8.93
CA GLY A 162 1.56 2.50 7.80
C GLY A 162 3.01 2.34 7.33
N LEU A 163 3.41 1.12 7.04
CA LEU A 163 4.72 0.83 6.44
C LEU A 163 4.55 0.21 5.06
N SER A 164 3.44 -0.49 4.83
CA SER A 164 3.21 -1.27 3.62
C SER A 164 3.17 -0.41 2.35
N GLN A 165 2.65 0.83 2.41
CA GLN A 165 2.67 1.78 1.30
C GLN A 165 4.08 2.23 0.95
N MET A 166 4.93 2.46 1.97
CA MET A 166 6.33 2.85 1.76
C MET A 166 7.13 1.69 1.15
N ILE A 167 6.88 0.47 1.65
CA ILE A 167 7.47 -0.76 1.09
C ILE A 167 7.01 -0.94 -0.36
N ALA A 168 5.71 -0.79 -0.65
CA ALA A 168 5.19 -0.87 -2.01
C ALA A 168 5.90 0.12 -2.94
N CYS A 169 6.02 1.39 -2.55
CA CYS A 169 6.80 2.39 -3.28
C CYS A 169 8.22 1.89 -3.56
N ARG A 170 8.92 1.37 -2.56
CA ARG A 170 10.30 0.90 -2.68
C ARG A 170 10.46 -0.21 -3.73
N TYR A 171 9.41 -1.03 -3.93
CA TYR A 171 9.35 -2.06 -4.97
C TYR A 171 8.75 -1.55 -6.30
N GLY A 172 8.51 -0.24 -6.46
CA GLY A 172 7.88 0.32 -7.66
C GLY A 172 6.44 -0.15 -7.86
N THR A 173 5.76 -0.55 -6.80
CA THR A 173 4.34 -0.90 -6.79
C THR A 173 3.57 0.31 -6.29
N ILE A 174 2.66 0.84 -7.10
CA ILE A 174 2.06 2.15 -6.88
C ILE A 174 0.94 2.07 -5.84
N PRO A 175 1.05 2.76 -4.70
CA PRO A 175 0.02 2.74 -3.68
C PRO A 175 -1.20 3.58 -4.09
N ILE A 176 -2.38 3.04 -3.77
CA ILE A 176 -3.65 3.78 -3.70
C ILE A 176 -4.06 3.78 -2.25
N VAL A 177 -4.14 4.94 -1.62
CA VAL A 177 -4.40 5.05 -0.19
C VAL A 177 -5.55 6.01 0.12
N ARG A 178 -6.26 5.77 1.23
CA ARG A 178 -7.12 6.81 1.78
C ARG A 178 -6.29 7.85 2.54
N GLU A 179 -6.63 9.11 2.39
CA GLU A 179 -5.97 10.23 3.09
C GLU A 179 -6.30 10.21 4.59
N THR A 180 -5.53 9.43 5.35
CA THR A 180 -5.64 9.34 6.81
C THR A 180 -4.28 9.08 7.44
N GLY A 181 -3.95 9.78 8.54
CA GLY A 181 -2.72 9.61 9.29
C GLY A 181 -1.48 9.52 8.41
N GLY A 182 -0.61 8.58 8.69
CA GLY A 182 0.65 8.42 7.96
C GLY A 182 0.50 8.05 6.48
N LEU A 183 -0.66 7.58 6.03
CA LEU A 183 -0.90 7.37 4.59
C LEU A 183 -0.92 8.70 3.85
N LYS A 184 -1.63 9.71 4.41
CA LYS A 184 -1.67 11.08 3.86
C LYS A 184 -0.31 11.76 3.91
N ASP A 185 0.48 11.48 4.96
CA ASP A 185 1.77 12.11 5.17
C ASP A 185 2.88 11.51 4.28
N SER A 186 2.68 10.28 3.76
CA SER A 186 3.67 9.55 2.97
C SER A 186 3.36 9.44 1.48
N ILE A 187 2.08 9.46 1.09
CA ILE A 187 1.66 9.29 -0.30
C ILE A 187 1.04 10.57 -0.82
N HIS A 188 1.61 11.07 -1.92
CA HIS A 188 1.21 12.31 -2.58
C HIS A 188 0.69 12.01 -4.00
N PRO A 189 -0.49 12.57 -4.37
CA PRO A 189 -1.12 12.28 -5.65
C PRO A 189 -0.20 12.53 -6.84
N LEU A 190 -0.08 11.55 -7.72
CA LEU A 190 0.72 11.56 -8.96
C LEU A 190 2.23 11.80 -8.76
N GLU A 191 2.69 12.01 -7.54
CA GLU A 191 4.11 12.08 -7.20
C GLU A 191 4.67 10.67 -6.93
N ASN A 192 4.04 9.94 -6.00
CA ASN A 192 4.46 8.59 -5.63
C ASN A 192 3.29 7.61 -5.44
N GLY A 193 2.06 8.00 -5.76
CA GLY A 193 0.87 7.16 -5.65
C GLY A 193 -0.41 7.90 -5.99
N TYR A 194 -1.53 7.33 -5.57
CA TYR A 194 -2.87 7.89 -5.70
C TYR A 194 -3.54 7.98 -4.34
N THR A 195 -4.44 8.95 -4.16
CA THR A 195 -5.16 9.14 -2.90
C THR A 195 -6.65 9.36 -3.13
N PHE A 196 -7.47 8.99 -2.14
CA PHE A 196 -8.86 9.39 -2.05
C PHE A 196 -9.18 9.83 -0.62
N THR A 197 -10.08 10.82 -0.48
CA THR A 197 -10.31 11.50 0.82
C THR A 197 -11.43 10.83 1.61
N ASN A 198 -12.59 10.60 0.99
CA ASN A 198 -13.76 10.11 1.69
C ASN A 198 -13.65 8.61 1.98
N TYR A 199 -14.11 8.17 3.16
CA TYR A 199 -14.26 6.75 3.45
C TYR A 199 -15.51 6.21 2.73
N ASN A 200 -15.36 6.03 1.42
CA ASN A 200 -16.43 5.67 0.50
C ASN A 200 -15.93 4.68 -0.57
N ALA A 201 -16.69 3.62 -0.80
CA ALA A 201 -16.30 2.54 -1.72
C ALA A 201 -16.23 3.00 -3.18
N HIS A 202 -17.15 3.88 -3.62
CA HIS A 202 -17.16 4.37 -5.00
C HIS A 202 -16.05 5.40 -5.25
N ASP A 203 -15.72 6.24 -4.27
CA ASP A 203 -14.55 7.15 -4.37
C ASP A 203 -13.26 6.34 -4.53
N MET A 204 -13.10 5.27 -3.72
CA MET A 204 -12.00 4.31 -3.86
C MET A 204 -11.98 3.67 -5.26
N MET A 205 -13.12 3.16 -5.72
CA MET A 205 -13.24 2.52 -7.03
C MET A 205 -12.90 3.48 -8.17
N TYR A 206 -13.33 4.75 -8.08
CA TYR A 206 -13.01 5.77 -9.07
C TYR A 206 -11.49 5.94 -9.22
N VAL A 207 -10.77 6.09 -8.09
CA VAL A 207 -9.31 6.23 -8.10
C VAL A 207 -8.60 4.96 -8.56
N ILE A 208 -9.13 3.78 -8.24
CA ILE A 208 -8.61 2.51 -8.79
C ILE A 208 -8.72 2.51 -10.32
N ARG A 209 -9.87 2.90 -10.88
CA ARG A 209 -10.09 2.95 -12.33
C ARG A 209 -9.21 4.00 -13.01
N GLU A 210 -8.96 5.14 -12.37
CA GLU A 210 -8.00 6.14 -12.82
C GLU A 210 -6.60 5.53 -12.94
N ALA A 211 -6.09 4.90 -11.87
CA ALA A 211 -4.79 4.25 -11.87
C ALA A 211 -4.68 3.10 -12.91
N VAL A 212 -5.75 2.32 -13.08
CA VAL A 212 -5.82 1.27 -14.12
C VAL A 212 -5.81 1.87 -15.54
N SER A 213 -6.43 3.02 -15.74
CA SER A 213 -6.37 3.75 -16.99
C SER A 213 -4.95 4.26 -17.28
N ASP A 214 -4.31 4.86 -16.28
CA ASP A 214 -2.95 5.39 -16.40
C ASP A 214 -1.91 4.28 -16.58
N TYR A 215 -2.13 3.10 -16.02
CA TYR A 215 -1.29 1.92 -16.22
C TYR A 215 -1.13 1.53 -17.70
N LYS A 216 -2.10 1.85 -18.55
CA LYS A 216 -2.04 1.57 -20.00
C LYS A 216 -0.97 2.41 -20.69
N ASN A 217 -0.66 3.61 -20.18
CA ASN A 217 0.45 4.43 -20.64
C ASN A 217 1.74 3.98 -19.93
N LYS A 218 2.39 2.96 -20.50
CA LYS A 218 3.57 2.32 -19.88
C LYS A 218 4.74 3.28 -19.65
N GLU A 219 4.89 4.33 -20.47
CA GLU A 219 5.96 5.31 -20.31
C GLU A 219 5.71 6.19 -19.07
N GLU A 220 4.52 6.78 -18.93
CA GLU A 220 4.18 7.59 -17.76
C GLU A 220 4.10 6.75 -16.48
N TRP A 221 3.60 5.52 -16.58
CA TRP A 221 3.61 4.58 -15.46
C TRP A 221 5.02 4.26 -14.97
N ALA A 222 5.99 4.05 -15.89
CA ALA A 222 7.38 3.83 -15.52
C ALA A 222 8.00 5.05 -14.82
N LYS A 223 7.66 6.26 -15.24
CA LYS A 223 8.08 7.50 -14.55
C LYS A 223 7.50 7.58 -13.14
N LEU A 224 6.24 7.22 -12.95
CA LEU A 224 5.61 7.17 -11.64
C LEU A 224 6.27 6.11 -10.74
N MET A 225 6.51 4.90 -11.28
CA MET A 225 7.24 3.84 -10.58
C MET A 225 8.63 4.30 -10.12
N TYR A 226 9.37 5.01 -10.97
CA TYR A 226 10.68 5.55 -10.63
C TYR A 226 10.59 6.55 -9.47
N ARG A 227 9.66 7.52 -9.54
CA ARG A 227 9.46 8.50 -8.45
C ARG A 227 9.08 7.80 -7.15
N ALA A 228 8.15 6.85 -7.19
CA ALA A 228 7.76 6.08 -6.01
C ALA A 228 8.95 5.32 -5.41
N ALA A 229 9.71 4.58 -6.24
CA ALA A 229 10.82 3.75 -5.78
C ALA A 229 12.03 4.54 -5.27
N THR A 230 12.17 5.81 -5.68
CA THR A 230 13.24 6.72 -5.25
C THR A 230 12.83 7.69 -4.13
N THR A 231 11.56 7.67 -3.71
CA THR A 231 11.12 8.43 -2.53
C THR A 231 11.87 7.92 -1.28
N ASP A 232 12.47 8.85 -0.53
CA ASP A 232 13.23 8.52 0.68
C ASP A 232 12.30 8.27 1.87
N PHE A 233 12.10 7.00 2.18
CA PHE A 233 11.40 6.51 3.38
C PHE A 233 12.38 5.81 4.35
N SER A 234 13.67 6.12 4.29
CA SER A 234 14.65 5.48 5.16
C SER A 234 14.54 5.92 6.63
N TRP A 235 14.98 5.06 7.53
CA TRP A 235 15.17 5.43 8.94
C TRP A 235 16.18 6.57 9.12
N ASN A 236 17.11 6.78 8.18
CA ASN A 236 18.04 7.90 8.22
C ASN A 236 17.34 9.25 8.16
N LYS A 237 16.25 9.35 7.38
CA LYS A 237 15.42 10.56 7.34
C LYS A 237 14.73 10.79 8.69
N SER A 238 14.04 9.78 9.21
CA SER A 238 13.37 9.87 10.52
C SER A 238 14.33 10.20 11.65
N ALA A 239 15.54 9.61 11.65
CA ALA A 239 16.55 9.87 12.65
C ALA A 239 16.99 11.34 12.67
N LYS A 240 17.13 11.99 11.50
CA LYS A 240 17.43 13.43 11.40
C LYS A 240 16.30 14.28 11.97
N ASP A 241 15.05 13.89 11.75
CA ASP A 241 13.89 14.60 12.32
C ASP A 241 13.88 14.48 13.86
N TYR A 242 14.21 13.30 14.42
CA TYR A 242 14.40 13.12 15.87
C TYR A 242 15.57 13.95 16.41
N GLU A 243 16.69 13.96 15.71
CA GLU A 243 17.87 14.77 16.09
C GLU A 243 17.52 16.25 16.13
N SER A 244 16.83 16.75 15.11
CA SER A 244 16.36 18.14 15.06
C SER A 244 15.42 18.47 16.22
N LEU A 245 14.48 17.58 16.53
CA LEU A 245 13.57 17.74 17.67
C LEU A 245 14.35 17.82 19.00
N TYR A 246 15.35 16.98 19.21
CA TYR A 246 16.16 17.03 20.43
C TYR A 246 16.96 18.32 20.55
N TYR A 247 17.54 18.83 19.45
CA TYR A 247 18.22 20.14 19.47
C TYR A 247 17.24 21.28 19.75
N ASP A 248 16.04 21.24 19.25
CA ASP A 248 15.02 22.24 19.56
C ASP A 248 14.60 22.22 21.02
N MET A 249 14.47 21.03 21.63
CA MET A 249 14.18 20.88 23.05
C MET A 249 15.30 21.43 23.96
N LEU A 250 16.55 21.39 23.51
CA LEU A 250 17.70 21.93 24.28
C LEU A 250 17.80 23.47 24.26
N LYS A 251 17.03 24.14 23.40
CA LYS A 251 17.00 25.63 23.33
C LYS A 251 16.09 26.25 24.38
N TYR A 252 15.28 25.45 25.09
CA TYR A 252 14.38 25.84 26.15
C TYR A 252 14.82 25.28 27.51
#